data_d86e268622be278defc57a09bf84583e
#
_entry.id   d86e268622be278defc57a09bf84583e
#
_cell.length_a   1.000
_cell.length_b   1.000
_cell.length_c   1.000
_cell.angle_alpha   90.00
_cell.angle_beta   90.00
_cell.angle_gamma   90.00
#
_symmetry.space_group_name_H-M   'P 1'
#
loop_
_entity.id
_entity.type
_entity.pdbx_description
1 polymer ?
#
loop_
_entity_poly.entity_id
_entity_poly.type
_entity_poly.pdbx_seq_one_letter_code
_entity_poly.pdbx_strand_id
1 'polypeptide(L)'
;MSSLSASFALSVLSTLGIVLFQGSLAAAIRRFAPFFPGAAAEAIALSLSANLLSLPLSIHLFSRISLVFLLSNVAAAPFFPAICACGLLACIVSEALPALSGWAFAPSLFFCGLLIRALSLLSQIPYASIPFWLSSLEALAATLVPATAFYLFRPRLTKGHVIAVLAALLAFSVFTVTWPPHWFCSRIVMLDVGQGDSFLLIGRGKTMLIDTGRSDASLVRGLARNHVGHLDAVVITHADDDHCGSLDALGRVAEIDRVVLARGADECSEKKVENLVETARHVSDEVSYVAAGDSMSLGTFSMKVVWPHRLEHDYGNADSVCLDVRCDADSDGCSDCRVLFTGDLESDQLSAIVEEGVRGIDVLKVCHHGSDFGLDEASARALTPRLSLVSVGKDNRYGHPSKRVLSLLEDTGSVIMRTDLSGEVSCEITASGLKVAAQR
;
A
#
# COMPACT_ATOMS: atom_id res chain seq x y z
N MET A 1 8.80 -1.16 17.57
CA MET A 1 10.28 -1.34 17.59
C MET A 1 10.91 -0.06 17.08
N SER A 2 11.98 0.45 17.70
CA SER A 2 12.71 1.59 17.15
C SER A 2 13.43 1.18 15.85
N SER A 3 13.61 2.10 14.90
CA SER A 3 14.32 1.84 13.63
C SER A 3 15.72 1.24 13.83
N LEU A 4 16.39 1.62 14.91
CA LEU A 4 17.70 1.07 15.28
C LEU A 4 17.64 -0.43 15.60
N SER A 5 16.56 -0.89 16.26
CA SER A 5 16.39 -2.32 16.59
C SER A 5 16.07 -3.18 15.35
N ALA A 6 15.33 -2.64 14.39
CA ALA A 6 15.00 -3.33 13.14
C ALA A 6 16.24 -3.52 12.25
N SER A 7 17.04 -2.47 12.06
CA SER A 7 18.29 -2.53 11.29
C SER A 7 19.30 -3.50 11.91
N PHE A 8 19.42 -3.49 13.23
CA PHE A 8 20.27 -4.43 13.95
C PHE A 8 19.80 -5.88 13.76
N ALA A 9 18.51 -6.15 13.91
CA ALA A 9 17.94 -7.48 13.73
C ALA A 9 18.15 -8.01 12.30
N LEU A 10 17.93 -7.19 11.27
CA LEU A 10 18.18 -7.54 9.88
C LEU A 10 19.66 -7.87 9.64
N SER A 11 20.58 -7.07 10.18
CA SER A 11 22.02 -7.29 10.05
C SER A 11 22.46 -8.61 10.71
N VAL A 12 21.97 -8.89 11.93
CA VAL A 12 22.28 -10.14 12.64
C VAL A 12 21.72 -11.34 11.89
N LEU A 13 20.48 -11.30 11.41
CA LEU A 13 19.86 -12.40 10.66
C LEU A 13 20.57 -12.63 9.34
N SER A 14 20.96 -11.59 8.61
CA SER A 14 21.73 -11.72 7.36
C SER A 14 23.09 -12.36 7.60
N THR A 15 23.82 -11.90 8.63
CA THR A 15 25.12 -12.46 8.99
C THR A 15 25.02 -13.93 9.41
N LEU A 16 24.03 -14.25 10.24
CA LEU A 16 23.75 -15.62 10.68
C LEU A 16 23.41 -16.52 9.49
N GLY A 17 22.58 -16.03 8.56
CA GLY A 17 22.24 -16.72 7.33
C GLY A 17 23.48 -17.05 6.49
N ILE A 18 24.40 -16.10 6.32
CA ILE A 18 25.67 -16.31 5.61
C ILE A 18 26.48 -17.40 6.31
N VAL A 19 26.72 -17.29 7.62
CA VAL A 19 27.53 -18.23 8.38
C VAL A 19 26.98 -19.67 8.31
N LEU A 20 25.65 -19.80 8.37
CA LEU A 20 25.02 -21.13 8.40
C LEU A 20 24.87 -21.77 7.02
N PHE A 21 24.59 -21.01 5.97
CA PHE A 21 24.07 -21.55 4.72
C PHE A 21 24.97 -21.35 3.50
N GLN A 22 25.88 -20.34 3.48
CA GLN A 22 26.66 -19.97 2.29
C GLN A 22 27.45 -21.13 1.71
N GLY A 23 28.18 -21.87 2.55
CA GLY A 23 29.02 -23.00 2.06
C GLY A 23 28.17 -24.11 1.43
N SER A 24 27.02 -24.44 2.04
CA SER A 24 26.12 -25.48 1.55
C SER A 24 25.42 -25.05 0.25
N LEU A 25 25.02 -23.79 0.16
CA LEU A 25 24.40 -23.22 -1.05
C LEU A 25 25.38 -23.10 -2.20
N ALA A 26 26.63 -22.64 -1.95
CA ALA A 26 27.67 -22.58 -2.97
C ALA A 26 28.01 -23.97 -3.55
N ALA A 27 28.13 -24.98 -2.69
CA ALA A 27 28.33 -26.36 -3.11
C ALA A 27 27.15 -26.89 -3.94
N ALA A 28 25.92 -26.59 -3.52
CA ALA A 28 24.70 -26.97 -4.25
C ALA A 28 24.66 -26.30 -5.63
N ILE A 29 24.91 -24.97 -5.72
CA ILE A 29 24.88 -24.23 -6.99
C ILE A 29 25.94 -24.80 -7.95
N ARG A 30 27.18 -25.02 -7.52
CA ARG A 30 28.22 -25.62 -8.35
C ARG A 30 27.84 -27.01 -8.84
N ARG A 31 27.14 -27.81 -8.04
CA ARG A 31 26.68 -29.16 -8.41
C ARG A 31 25.54 -29.15 -9.42
N PHE A 32 24.56 -28.22 -9.27
CA PHE A 32 23.36 -28.22 -10.07
C PHE A 32 23.41 -27.31 -11.29
N ALA A 33 24.28 -26.30 -11.25
CA ALA A 33 24.49 -25.33 -12.32
C ALA A 33 26.02 -25.15 -12.59
N PRO A 34 26.70 -26.20 -13.08
CA PRO A 34 28.15 -26.20 -13.27
C PRO A 34 28.64 -25.22 -14.36
N PHE A 35 27.72 -24.67 -15.14
CA PHE A 35 28.00 -23.65 -16.15
C PHE A 35 28.24 -22.25 -15.56
N PHE A 36 27.92 -22.01 -14.29
CA PHE A 36 28.27 -20.75 -13.63
C PHE A 36 29.77 -20.74 -13.22
N PRO A 37 30.47 -19.63 -13.52
CA PRO A 37 31.81 -19.42 -12.95
C PRO A 37 31.78 -19.52 -11.42
N GLY A 38 32.86 -20.05 -10.81
CA GLY A 38 32.91 -20.25 -9.36
C GLY A 38 32.61 -18.98 -8.55
N ALA A 39 33.12 -17.83 -9.00
CA ALA A 39 32.85 -16.53 -8.37
C ALA A 39 31.39 -16.14 -8.44
N ALA A 40 30.70 -16.40 -9.55
CA ALA A 40 29.27 -16.15 -9.69
C ALA A 40 28.42 -17.05 -8.77
N ALA A 41 28.78 -18.34 -8.68
CA ALA A 41 28.16 -19.28 -7.75
C ALA A 41 28.29 -18.84 -6.28
N GLU A 42 29.45 -18.31 -5.91
CA GLU A 42 29.69 -17.76 -4.57
C GLU A 42 28.88 -16.48 -4.30
N ALA A 43 28.84 -15.56 -5.26
CA ALA A 43 28.06 -14.33 -5.13
C ALA A 43 26.54 -14.61 -5.00
N ILE A 44 26.03 -15.56 -5.79
CA ILE A 44 24.63 -16.00 -5.70
C ILE A 44 24.37 -16.67 -4.35
N ALA A 45 25.26 -17.57 -3.90
CA ALA A 45 25.13 -18.24 -2.61
C ALA A 45 25.17 -17.26 -1.44
N LEU A 46 26.03 -16.24 -1.51
CA LEU A 46 26.13 -15.18 -0.51
C LEU A 46 24.83 -14.40 -0.43
N SER A 47 24.29 -13.96 -1.58
CA SER A 47 23.05 -13.21 -1.65
C SER A 47 21.86 -14.02 -1.13
N LEU A 48 21.73 -15.27 -1.55
CA LEU A 48 20.65 -16.15 -1.08
C LEU A 48 20.72 -16.42 0.42
N SER A 49 21.93 -16.72 0.93
CA SER A 49 22.12 -17.02 2.35
C SER A 49 21.88 -15.81 3.24
N ALA A 50 22.29 -14.61 2.82
CA ALA A 50 22.00 -13.37 3.54
C ALA A 50 20.49 -13.11 3.68
N ASN A 51 19.73 -13.41 2.63
CA ASN A 51 18.28 -13.17 2.62
C ASN A 51 17.46 -14.29 3.29
N LEU A 52 17.97 -15.50 3.39
CA LEU A 52 17.19 -16.66 3.83
C LEU A 52 16.56 -16.47 5.21
N LEU A 53 17.27 -15.88 6.16
CA LEU A 53 16.77 -15.59 7.50
C LEU A 53 16.21 -14.16 7.65
N SER A 54 16.72 -13.21 6.88
CA SER A 54 16.28 -11.80 7.00
C SER A 54 15.03 -11.49 6.19
N LEU A 55 14.72 -12.28 5.14
CA LEU A 55 13.58 -12.02 4.25
C LEU A 55 12.23 -11.98 4.97
N PRO A 56 11.86 -12.93 5.88
CA PRO A 56 10.58 -12.85 6.57
C PRO A 56 10.43 -11.59 7.44
N LEU A 57 11.52 -11.18 8.10
CA LEU A 57 11.52 -9.93 8.86
C LEU A 57 11.45 -8.71 7.93
N SER A 58 12.13 -8.73 6.79
CA SER A 58 12.02 -7.67 5.77
C SER A 58 10.60 -7.54 5.25
N ILE A 59 9.93 -8.66 4.96
CA ILE A 59 8.53 -8.67 4.53
C ILE A 59 7.63 -8.06 5.62
N HIS A 60 7.82 -8.46 6.87
CA HIS A 60 7.05 -7.88 7.98
C HIS A 60 7.24 -6.36 8.13
N LEU A 61 8.47 -5.87 7.93
CA LEU A 61 8.79 -4.45 8.10
C LEU A 61 8.41 -3.59 6.90
N PHE A 62 8.62 -4.09 5.68
CA PHE A 62 8.46 -3.32 4.45
C PHE A 62 7.22 -3.68 3.63
N SER A 63 6.52 -4.75 4.00
CA SER A 63 5.27 -5.23 3.38
C SER A 63 5.39 -5.49 1.88
N ARG A 64 6.56 -5.92 1.42
CA ARG A 64 6.83 -6.23 0.01
C ARG A 64 7.93 -7.27 -0.14
N ILE A 65 7.88 -8.02 -1.25
CA ILE A 65 8.92 -8.94 -1.68
C ILE A 65 9.52 -8.40 -2.99
N SER A 66 10.84 -8.22 -3.04
CA SER A 66 11.55 -7.93 -4.29
C SER A 66 11.81 -9.23 -5.03
N LEU A 67 11.27 -9.39 -6.24
CA LEU A 67 11.54 -10.53 -7.12
C LEU A 67 12.90 -10.39 -7.82
N VAL A 68 13.40 -9.17 -7.94
CA VAL A 68 14.70 -8.87 -8.57
C VAL A 68 15.86 -8.76 -7.58
N PHE A 69 15.65 -9.11 -6.29
CA PHE A 69 16.66 -8.93 -5.25
C PHE A 69 18.00 -9.60 -5.58
N LEU A 70 17.98 -10.78 -6.19
CA LEU A 70 19.18 -11.50 -6.56
C LEU A 70 19.95 -10.76 -7.66
N LEU A 71 19.25 -10.28 -8.69
CA LEU A 71 19.83 -9.46 -9.77
C LEU A 71 20.37 -8.15 -9.22
N SER A 72 19.63 -7.49 -8.35
CA SER A 72 20.04 -6.23 -7.71
C SER A 72 21.30 -6.42 -6.86
N ASN A 73 21.39 -7.49 -6.08
CA ASN A 73 22.57 -7.79 -5.27
C ASN A 73 23.79 -8.13 -6.12
N VAL A 74 23.63 -8.92 -7.18
CA VAL A 74 24.70 -9.24 -8.11
C VAL A 74 25.17 -7.99 -8.86
N ALA A 75 24.24 -7.14 -9.31
CA ALA A 75 24.56 -5.88 -9.96
C ALA A 75 25.27 -4.90 -9.01
N ALA A 76 24.88 -4.86 -7.74
CA ALA A 76 25.47 -3.97 -6.74
C ALA A 76 26.86 -4.43 -6.24
N ALA A 77 27.16 -5.73 -6.29
CA ALA A 77 28.37 -6.34 -5.74
C ALA A 77 29.69 -5.67 -6.17
N PRO A 78 29.93 -5.29 -7.45
CA PRO A 78 31.18 -4.63 -7.86
C PRO A 78 31.29 -3.18 -7.39
N PHE A 79 30.16 -2.50 -7.14
CA PHE A 79 30.14 -1.07 -6.79
C PHE A 79 30.43 -0.83 -5.32
N PHE A 80 29.95 -1.67 -4.40
CA PHE A 80 30.16 -1.47 -2.96
C PHE A 80 31.62 -1.35 -2.54
N PRO A 81 32.52 -2.27 -2.91
CA PRO A 81 33.94 -2.16 -2.58
C PRO A 81 34.56 -0.87 -3.15
N ALA A 82 34.19 -0.50 -4.38
CA ALA A 82 34.72 0.70 -5.03
C ALA A 82 34.24 1.98 -4.30
N ILE A 83 32.95 2.05 -3.97
CA ILE A 83 32.38 3.18 -3.23
C ILE A 83 33.06 3.31 -1.86
N CYS A 84 33.20 2.21 -1.11
CA CYS A 84 33.81 2.22 0.21
C CYS A 84 35.29 2.61 0.14
N ALA A 85 36.06 2.05 -0.79
CA ALA A 85 37.47 2.36 -0.94
C ALA A 85 37.69 3.82 -1.34
N CYS A 86 36.99 4.30 -2.37
CA CYS A 86 37.09 5.69 -2.81
C CYS A 86 36.58 6.66 -1.71
N GLY A 87 35.48 6.33 -1.03
CA GLY A 87 34.95 7.15 0.06
C GLY A 87 35.92 7.25 1.25
N LEU A 88 36.52 6.14 1.66
CA LEU A 88 37.51 6.13 2.73
C LEU A 88 38.74 6.97 2.39
N LEU A 89 39.27 6.79 1.16
CA LEU A 89 40.37 7.61 0.66
C LEU A 89 40.00 9.08 0.60
N ALA A 90 38.77 9.41 0.15
CA ALA A 90 38.29 10.78 0.11
C ALA A 90 38.23 11.40 1.51
N CYS A 91 37.78 10.65 2.53
CA CYS A 91 37.79 11.11 3.92
C CYS A 91 39.20 11.46 4.38
N ILE A 92 40.20 10.57 4.12
CA ILE A 92 41.60 10.81 4.51
C ILE A 92 42.18 12.06 3.78
N VAL A 93 41.90 12.18 2.50
CA VAL A 93 42.37 13.35 1.70
C VAL A 93 41.69 14.63 2.18
N SER A 94 40.41 14.60 2.48
CA SER A 94 39.66 15.77 2.95
C SER A 94 40.14 16.26 4.31
N GLU A 95 40.55 15.36 5.19
CA GLU A 95 41.13 15.72 6.49
C GLU A 95 42.53 16.34 6.32
N ALA A 96 43.36 15.76 5.44
CA ALA A 96 44.73 16.25 5.17
C ALA A 96 44.75 17.53 4.31
N LEU A 97 43.86 17.65 3.36
CA LEU A 97 43.80 18.72 2.33
C LEU A 97 42.36 19.16 2.09
N PRO A 98 41.76 19.98 2.99
CA PRO A 98 40.34 20.38 2.90
C PRO A 98 39.95 21.05 1.58
N ALA A 99 40.88 21.76 0.93
CA ALA A 99 40.65 22.42 -0.37
C ALA A 99 40.38 21.42 -1.52
N LEU A 100 40.79 20.16 -1.40
CA LEU A 100 40.60 19.12 -2.41
C LEU A 100 39.40 18.20 -2.11
N SER A 101 38.65 18.43 -1.03
CA SER A 101 37.55 17.56 -0.59
C SER A 101 36.53 17.26 -1.68
N GLY A 102 36.08 18.28 -2.41
CA GLY A 102 35.11 18.11 -3.50
C GLY A 102 35.60 17.18 -4.62
N TRP A 103 36.88 17.28 -4.98
CA TRP A 103 37.49 16.39 -5.99
C TRP A 103 37.73 14.99 -5.45
N ALA A 104 38.09 14.85 -4.16
CA ALA A 104 38.36 13.58 -3.55
C ALA A 104 37.12 12.66 -3.52
N PHE A 105 35.93 13.21 -3.31
CA PHE A 105 34.68 12.45 -3.31
C PHE A 105 34.13 12.12 -4.72
N ALA A 106 34.61 12.79 -5.78
CA ALA A 106 34.07 12.61 -7.14
C ALA A 106 34.05 11.13 -7.61
N PRO A 107 35.10 10.30 -7.39
CA PRO A 107 35.05 8.88 -7.78
C PRO A 107 33.99 8.09 -7.02
N SER A 108 33.85 8.30 -5.71
CA SER A 108 32.82 7.64 -4.90
C SER A 108 31.42 8.02 -5.37
N LEU A 109 31.18 9.31 -5.63
CA LEU A 109 29.89 9.80 -6.16
C LEU A 109 29.59 9.25 -7.56
N PHE A 110 30.61 9.10 -8.42
CA PHE A 110 30.45 8.47 -9.73
C PHE A 110 29.95 7.02 -9.62
N PHE A 111 30.59 6.20 -8.78
CA PHE A 111 30.16 4.82 -8.56
C PHE A 111 28.78 4.74 -7.89
N CYS A 112 28.46 5.64 -6.94
CA CYS A 112 27.10 5.76 -6.38
C CYS A 112 26.08 6.07 -7.48
N GLY A 113 26.37 7.01 -8.38
CA GLY A 113 25.49 7.35 -9.50
C GLY A 113 25.25 6.17 -10.46
N LEU A 114 26.29 5.38 -10.76
CA LEU A 114 26.14 4.16 -11.56
C LEU A 114 25.29 3.11 -10.87
N LEU A 115 25.50 2.90 -9.57
CA LEU A 115 24.71 1.96 -8.77
C LEU A 115 23.22 2.37 -8.73
N ILE A 116 22.94 3.64 -8.45
CA ILE A 116 21.57 4.15 -8.44
C ILE A 116 20.89 3.94 -9.80
N ARG A 117 21.57 4.26 -10.91
CA ARG A 117 21.03 4.03 -12.26
C ARG A 117 20.75 2.55 -12.53
N ALA A 118 21.68 1.66 -12.16
CA ALA A 118 21.49 0.21 -12.34
C ALA A 118 20.30 -0.31 -11.54
N LEU A 119 20.14 0.12 -10.29
CA LEU A 119 19.00 -0.26 -9.44
C LEU A 119 17.68 0.35 -9.94
N SER A 120 17.69 1.60 -10.41
CA SER A 120 16.52 2.23 -11.02
C SER A 120 16.04 1.50 -12.26
N LEU A 121 16.96 1.02 -13.13
CA LEU A 121 16.57 0.21 -14.28
C LEU A 121 15.95 -1.12 -13.87
N LEU A 122 16.49 -1.78 -12.84
CA LEU A 122 15.92 -3.03 -12.33
C LEU A 122 14.56 -2.82 -11.66
N SER A 123 14.30 -1.67 -11.05
CA SER A 123 13.01 -1.35 -10.43
C SER A 123 11.89 -1.08 -11.44
N GLN A 124 12.24 -0.80 -12.71
CA GLN A 124 11.27 -0.61 -13.81
C GLN A 124 10.79 -1.93 -14.41
N ILE A 125 11.39 -3.06 -14.03
CA ILE A 125 10.91 -4.38 -14.47
C ILE A 125 9.51 -4.60 -13.90
N PRO A 126 8.51 -4.96 -14.73
CA PRO A 126 7.18 -5.30 -14.25
C PRO A 126 7.27 -6.34 -13.13
N TYR A 127 6.52 -6.14 -12.05
CA TYR A 127 6.54 -7.01 -10.86
C TYR A 127 7.91 -7.14 -10.18
N ALA A 128 8.83 -6.19 -10.36
CA ALA A 128 10.10 -6.19 -9.62
C ALA A 128 9.91 -6.27 -8.10
N SER A 129 8.80 -5.77 -7.61
CA SER A 129 8.36 -5.86 -6.20
C SER A 129 6.86 -6.14 -6.15
N ILE A 130 6.46 -7.09 -5.32
CA ILE A 130 5.05 -7.39 -5.07
C ILE A 130 4.70 -7.08 -3.61
N PRO A 131 3.50 -6.53 -3.35
CA PRO A 131 3.02 -6.34 -1.99
C PRO A 131 2.78 -7.71 -1.34
N PHE A 132 3.36 -7.93 -0.18
CA PHE A 132 3.18 -9.14 0.60
C PHE A 132 3.40 -8.82 2.09
N TRP A 133 2.53 -9.33 2.95
CA TRP A 133 2.61 -9.07 4.37
C TRP A 133 2.66 -10.34 5.19
N LEU A 134 3.44 -10.31 6.26
CA LEU A 134 3.49 -11.33 7.30
C LEU A 134 3.26 -10.67 8.65
N SER A 135 2.44 -11.26 9.50
CA SER A 135 2.34 -10.88 10.90
C SER A 135 3.68 -11.14 11.62
N SER A 136 3.87 -10.54 12.77
CA SER A 136 5.10 -10.76 13.58
C SER A 136 5.32 -12.24 13.90
N LEU A 137 4.24 -12.97 14.19
CA LEU A 137 4.31 -14.40 14.51
C LEU A 137 4.67 -15.25 13.28
N GLU A 138 4.06 -14.96 12.13
CA GLU A 138 4.36 -15.65 10.87
C GLU A 138 5.80 -15.36 10.42
N ALA A 139 6.26 -14.12 10.51
CA ALA A 139 7.64 -13.77 10.20
C ALA A 139 8.65 -14.48 11.11
N LEU A 140 8.34 -14.56 12.41
CA LEU A 140 9.14 -15.32 13.36
C LEU A 140 9.15 -16.82 13.03
N ALA A 141 7.99 -17.41 12.77
CA ALA A 141 7.86 -18.81 12.40
C ALA A 141 8.59 -19.10 11.07
N ALA A 142 8.39 -18.27 10.05
CA ALA A 142 9.05 -18.39 8.75
C ALA A 142 10.59 -18.25 8.83
N THR A 143 11.11 -17.56 9.85
CA THR A 143 12.54 -17.46 10.10
C THR A 143 13.06 -18.68 10.88
N LEU A 144 12.41 -19.04 11.99
CA LEU A 144 12.91 -20.05 12.92
C LEU A 144 12.70 -21.51 12.44
N VAL A 145 11.55 -21.79 11.82
CA VAL A 145 11.21 -23.18 11.42
C VAL A 145 12.19 -23.71 10.36
N PRO A 146 12.45 -23.02 9.23
CA PRO A 146 13.45 -23.48 8.25
C PRO A 146 14.85 -23.53 8.80
N ALA A 147 15.25 -22.54 9.63
CA ALA A 147 16.58 -22.53 10.24
C ALA A 147 16.82 -23.72 11.17
N THR A 148 15.82 -24.02 12.03
CA THR A 148 15.87 -25.16 12.96
C THR A 148 15.86 -26.48 12.20
N ALA A 149 14.97 -26.62 11.20
CA ALA A 149 14.91 -27.82 10.36
C ALA A 149 16.24 -28.07 9.64
N PHE A 150 16.85 -27.03 9.05
CA PHE A 150 18.16 -27.15 8.42
C PHE A 150 19.23 -27.57 9.42
N TYR A 151 19.26 -26.95 10.62
CA TYR A 151 20.25 -27.26 11.65
C TYR A 151 20.12 -28.71 12.16
N LEU A 152 18.90 -29.17 12.44
CA LEU A 152 18.64 -30.50 12.98
C LEU A 152 18.85 -31.61 11.95
N PHE A 153 18.38 -31.42 10.73
CA PHE A 153 18.38 -32.46 9.72
C PHE A 153 19.58 -32.40 8.79
N ARG A 154 20.30 -31.25 8.71
CA ARG A 154 21.42 -30.99 7.79
C ARG A 154 21.22 -31.68 6.44
N PRO A 155 20.11 -31.40 5.76
CA PRO A 155 19.69 -32.17 4.60
C PRO A 155 20.77 -32.14 3.53
N ARG A 156 21.10 -33.29 2.98
CA ARG A 156 21.86 -33.34 1.73
C ARG A 156 20.90 -32.89 0.66
N LEU A 157 21.05 -31.65 0.20
CA LEU A 157 20.23 -31.12 -0.89
C LEU A 157 20.40 -32.03 -2.12
N THR A 158 19.28 -32.64 -2.54
CA THR A 158 19.19 -33.40 -3.78
C THR A 158 18.44 -32.59 -4.82
N LYS A 159 18.57 -32.93 -6.12
CA LYS A 159 17.77 -32.31 -7.18
C LYS A 159 16.27 -32.37 -6.88
N GLY A 160 15.80 -33.50 -6.29
CA GLY A 160 14.42 -33.66 -5.90
C GLY A 160 13.97 -32.65 -4.85
N HIS A 161 14.80 -32.35 -3.84
CA HIS A 161 14.47 -31.32 -2.83
C HIS A 161 14.37 -29.92 -3.45
N VAL A 162 15.29 -29.57 -4.37
CA VAL A 162 15.24 -28.27 -5.06
C VAL A 162 13.98 -28.17 -5.93
N ILE A 163 13.67 -29.21 -6.70
CA ILE A 163 12.47 -29.26 -7.55
C ILE A 163 11.21 -29.18 -6.68
N ALA A 164 11.14 -29.90 -5.56
CA ALA A 164 10.00 -29.87 -4.65
C ALA A 164 9.78 -28.48 -4.03
N VAL A 165 10.85 -27.78 -3.63
CA VAL A 165 10.75 -26.40 -3.12
C VAL A 165 10.30 -25.45 -4.22
N LEU A 166 10.86 -25.52 -5.42
CA LEU A 166 10.45 -24.68 -6.55
C LEU A 166 8.98 -24.94 -6.94
N ALA A 167 8.58 -26.21 -6.97
CA ALA A 167 7.18 -26.59 -7.25
C ALA A 167 6.23 -26.10 -6.15
N ALA A 168 6.62 -26.17 -4.88
CA ALA A 168 5.84 -25.66 -3.76
C ALA A 168 5.71 -24.13 -3.80
N LEU A 169 6.79 -23.41 -4.11
CA LEU A 169 6.78 -21.96 -4.29
C LEU A 169 5.89 -21.56 -5.47
N LEU A 170 5.99 -22.27 -6.61
CA LEU A 170 5.14 -22.02 -7.77
C LEU A 170 3.67 -22.31 -7.45
N ALA A 171 3.37 -23.44 -6.81
CA ALA A 171 2.01 -23.80 -6.40
C ALA A 171 1.43 -22.79 -5.40
N PHE A 172 2.24 -22.30 -4.44
CA PHE A 172 1.85 -21.26 -3.50
C PHE A 172 1.59 -19.94 -4.23
N SER A 173 2.47 -19.55 -5.16
CA SER A 173 2.27 -18.32 -5.97
C SER A 173 1.01 -18.41 -6.83
N VAL A 174 0.79 -19.55 -7.50
CA VAL A 174 -0.44 -19.79 -8.25
C VAL A 174 -1.66 -19.74 -7.33
N PHE A 175 -1.61 -20.41 -6.18
CA PHE A 175 -2.70 -20.41 -5.20
C PHE A 175 -3.05 -19.00 -4.72
N THR A 176 -2.05 -18.16 -4.38
CA THR A 176 -2.29 -16.78 -3.91
C THR A 176 -2.84 -15.87 -5.00
N VAL A 177 -2.49 -16.11 -6.27
CA VAL A 177 -3.02 -15.37 -7.42
C VAL A 177 -4.40 -15.86 -7.84
N THR A 178 -4.63 -17.18 -7.87
CA THR A 178 -5.88 -17.77 -8.38
C THR A 178 -6.97 -17.92 -7.34
N TRP A 179 -6.63 -17.86 -6.04
CA TRP A 179 -7.58 -17.99 -4.93
C TRP A 179 -7.40 -16.88 -3.89
N PRO A 180 -7.59 -15.62 -4.28
CA PRO A 180 -7.56 -14.55 -3.31
C PRO A 180 -8.73 -14.71 -2.32
N PRO A 181 -8.52 -14.49 -1.02
CA PRO A 181 -9.54 -14.62 0.02
C PRO A 181 -10.77 -13.71 -0.17
N HIS A 182 -10.72 -12.83 -1.16
CA HIS A 182 -11.73 -11.81 -1.46
C HIS A 182 -12.87 -12.28 -2.37
N TRP A 183 -12.80 -13.49 -2.94
CA TRP A 183 -13.78 -13.94 -3.95
C TRP A 183 -15.19 -14.15 -3.38
N PHE A 184 -15.31 -14.31 -2.08
CA PHE A 184 -16.57 -14.71 -1.43
C PHE A 184 -17.07 -13.70 -0.40
N CYS A 185 -16.44 -12.54 -0.24
CA CYS A 185 -16.86 -11.55 0.73
C CYS A 185 -17.09 -10.18 0.08
N SER A 186 -18.05 -9.45 0.64
CA SER A 186 -18.22 -8.03 0.37
C SER A 186 -17.69 -7.25 1.56
N ARG A 187 -16.69 -6.41 1.35
CA ARG A 187 -15.96 -5.77 2.43
C ARG A 187 -15.53 -4.36 2.08
N ILE A 188 -15.63 -3.48 3.06
CA ILE A 188 -15.06 -2.13 3.02
C ILE A 188 -13.96 -2.08 4.06
N VAL A 189 -12.78 -1.60 3.69
CA VAL A 189 -11.66 -1.45 4.60
C VAL A 189 -11.16 -0.02 4.60
N MET A 190 -11.23 0.64 5.76
CA MET A 190 -10.59 1.92 6.00
C MET A 190 -9.13 1.65 6.38
N LEU A 191 -8.21 1.96 5.48
CA LEU A 191 -6.77 1.76 5.68
C LEU A 191 -6.19 2.79 6.66
N ASP A 192 -5.26 2.38 7.52
CA ASP A 192 -4.50 3.29 8.38
C ASP A 192 -3.34 3.91 7.57
N VAL A 193 -3.65 4.95 6.80
CA VAL A 193 -2.67 5.70 5.99
C VAL A 193 -2.07 6.91 6.72
N GLY A 194 -2.40 7.07 7.99
CA GLY A 194 -2.07 8.26 8.78
C GLY A 194 -3.08 9.37 8.54
N GLN A 195 -2.63 10.62 8.36
CA GLN A 195 -3.53 11.71 7.98
C GLN A 195 -3.83 11.58 6.49
N GLY A 196 -5.13 11.52 6.15
CA GLY A 196 -5.64 11.34 4.80
C GLY A 196 -6.59 10.16 4.68
N ASP A 197 -7.14 9.95 3.49
CA ASP A 197 -8.11 8.90 3.20
C ASP A 197 -7.53 7.80 2.32
N SER A 198 -7.93 6.57 2.61
CA SER A 198 -7.79 5.44 1.70
C SER A 198 -8.75 4.33 2.11
N PHE A 199 -9.68 3.98 1.22
CA PHE A 199 -10.70 2.97 1.47
C PHE A 199 -10.68 1.91 0.38
N LEU A 200 -10.59 0.63 0.76
CA LEU A 200 -10.74 -0.48 -0.16
C LEU A 200 -12.18 -0.99 -0.15
N LEU A 201 -12.77 -1.15 -1.32
CA LEU A 201 -14.01 -1.87 -1.55
C LEU A 201 -13.66 -3.19 -2.26
N ILE A 202 -14.04 -4.29 -1.65
CA ILE A 202 -13.74 -5.64 -2.14
C ILE A 202 -15.04 -6.41 -2.26
N GLY A 203 -15.38 -6.89 -3.45
CA GLY A 203 -16.60 -7.64 -3.69
C GLY A 203 -16.52 -8.57 -4.89
N ARG A 204 -16.75 -9.87 -4.69
CA ARG A 204 -16.72 -10.91 -5.75
C ARG A 204 -15.49 -10.89 -6.64
N GLY A 205 -14.33 -10.79 -6.04
CA GLY A 205 -13.06 -10.78 -6.76
C GLY A 205 -12.74 -9.47 -7.48
N LYS A 206 -13.57 -8.44 -7.29
CA LYS A 206 -13.35 -7.08 -7.78
C LYS A 206 -12.88 -6.17 -6.65
N THR A 207 -11.99 -5.25 -6.97
CA THR A 207 -11.36 -4.35 -6.00
C THR A 207 -11.35 -2.92 -6.50
N MET A 208 -11.76 -2.00 -5.62
CA MET A 208 -11.69 -0.56 -5.86
C MET A 208 -10.99 0.11 -4.68
N LEU A 209 -10.19 1.12 -4.97
CA LEU A 209 -9.64 2.01 -3.96
C LEU A 209 -10.29 3.39 -4.10
N ILE A 210 -10.70 3.99 -3.01
CA ILE A 210 -11.12 5.39 -2.93
C ILE A 210 -10.04 6.12 -2.15
N ASP A 211 -9.33 7.02 -2.81
CA ASP A 211 -8.16 7.76 -2.36
C ASP A 211 -6.95 6.89 -2.00
N THR A 212 -5.78 7.49 -2.04
CA THR A 212 -4.49 6.78 -1.84
C THR A 212 -3.78 7.19 -0.56
N GLY A 213 -4.25 8.24 0.12
CA GLY A 213 -3.54 8.82 1.24
C GLY A 213 -2.23 9.50 0.83
N ARG A 214 -1.49 9.93 1.82
CA ARG A 214 -0.22 10.65 1.66
C ARG A 214 1.02 9.79 1.88
N SER A 215 0.87 8.64 2.53
CA SER A 215 1.99 7.81 2.96
C SER A 215 2.11 6.55 2.10
N ASP A 216 3.05 6.53 1.16
CA ASP A 216 3.36 5.39 0.30
C ASP A 216 3.53 4.10 1.12
N ALA A 217 4.30 4.16 2.22
CA ALA A 217 4.58 3.00 3.04
C ALA A 217 3.34 2.46 3.75
N SER A 218 2.43 3.34 4.19
CA SER A 218 1.18 2.94 4.86
C SER A 218 0.18 2.37 3.87
N LEU A 219 0.03 2.99 2.69
CA LEU A 219 -0.80 2.48 1.60
C LEU A 219 -0.35 1.08 1.18
N VAL A 220 0.93 0.91 0.84
CA VAL A 220 1.47 -0.40 0.43
C VAL A 220 1.28 -1.46 1.50
N ARG A 221 1.42 -1.11 2.78
CA ARG A 221 1.17 -2.01 3.90
C ARG A 221 -0.30 -2.40 3.99
N GLY A 222 -1.22 -1.46 3.80
CA GLY A 222 -2.66 -1.71 3.78
C GLY A 222 -3.06 -2.64 2.65
N LEU A 223 -2.59 -2.38 1.42
CA LEU A 223 -2.80 -3.25 0.26
C LEU A 223 -2.25 -4.66 0.49
N ALA A 224 -1.01 -4.75 0.99
CA ALA A 224 -0.37 -6.04 1.25
C ALA A 224 -1.13 -6.88 2.30
N ARG A 225 -1.63 -6.25 3.39
CA ARG A 225 -2.46 -6.93 4.40
C ARG A 225 -3.77 -7.46 3.83
N ASN A 226 -4.34 -6.71 2.90
CA ASN A 226 -5.57 -7.09 2.23
C ASN A 226 -5.34 -7.92 0.97
N HIS A 227 -4.08 -8.33 0.68
CA HIS A 227 -3.69 -9.15 -0.48
C HIS A 227 -4.13 -8.55 -1.83
N VAL A 228 -4.09 -7.22 -1.95
CA VAL A 228 -4.49 -6.50 -3.16
C VAL A 228 -3.24 -6.13 -3.96
N GLY A 229 -3.12 -6.68 -5.15
CA GLY A 229 -2.08 -6.38 -6.13
C GLY A 229 -2.65 -5.94 -7.49
N HIS A 230 -3.99 -5.91 -7.62
CA HIS A 230 -4.72 -5.43 -8.78
C HIS A 230 -5.93 -4.62 -8.31
N LEU A 231 -6.21 -3.52 -8.98
CA LEU A 231 -7.33 -2.63 -8.71
C LEU A 231 -8.10 -2.39 -10.02
N ASP A 232 -9.36 -2.82 -10.05
CA ASP A 232 -10.26 -2.57 -11.19
C ASP A 232 -10.58 -1.08 -11.34
N ALA A 233 -10.55 -0.34 -10.24
CA ALA A 233 -10.68 1.13 -10.27
C ALA A 233 -10.01 1.79 -9.05
N VAL A 234 -9.53 3.00 -9.26
CA VAL A 234 -9.10 3.93 -8.21
C VAL A 234 -9.88 5.22 -8.38
N VAL A 235 -10.67 5.62 -7.40
CA VAL A 235 -11.36 6.92 -7.39
C VAL A 235 -10.53 7.90 -6.57
N ILE A 236 -10.19 9.04 -7.12
CA ILE A 236 -9.59 10.16 -6.37
C ILE A 236 -10.68 11.18 -6.13
N THR A 237 -10.97 11.43 -4.86
CA THR A 237 -12.03 12.36 -4.48
C THR A 237 -11.68 13.80 -4.83
N HIS A 238 -10.47 14.20 -4.55
CA HIS A 238 -9.92 15.54 -4.88
C HIS A 238 -8.40 15.55 -4.89
N ALA A 239 -7.79 16.68 -5.30
CA ALA A 239 -6.39 16.77 -5.65
C ALA A 239 -5.45 17.16 -4.50
N ASP A 240 -5.85 16.99 -3.24
CA ASP A 240 -4.96 17.24 -2.11
C ASP A 240 -4.09 16.03 -1.79
N ASP A 241 -2.87 16.28 -1.32
CA ASP A 241 -1.84 15.27 -1.12
C ASP A 241 -2.27 14.12 -0.19
N ASP A 242 -3.11 14.38 0.80
CA ASP A 242 -3.60 13.37 1.73
C ASP A 242 -4.74 12.50 1.15
N HIS A 243 -5.12 12.73 -0.11
CA HIS A 243 -6.04 11.90 -0.88
C HIS A 243 -5.38 11.28 -2.11
N CYS A 244 -4.53 12.01 -2.83
CA CYS A 244 -3.92 11.52 -4.08
C CYS A 244 -2.39 11.35 -4.02
N GLY A 245 -1.73 11.72 -2.91
CA GLY A 245 -0.27 11.83 -2.83
C GLY A 245 0.50 10.53 -3.07
N SER A 246 -0.12 9.37 -2.83
CA SER A 246 0.51 8.06 -3.03
C SER A 246 0.10 7.37 -4.35
N LEU A 247 -0.55 8.06 -5.29
CA LEU A 247 -1.02 7.45 -6.54
C LEU A 247 0.13 6.92 -7.42
N ASP A 248 1.23 7.65 -7.55
CA ASP A 248 2.42 7.19 -8.28
C ASP A 248 3.07 5.96 -7.62
N ALA A 249 3.13 5.92 -6.29
CA ALA A 249 3.63 4.77 -5.56
C ALA A 249 2.71 3.55 -5.69
N LEU A 250 1.40 3.77 -5.78
CA LEU A 250 0.40 2.73 -6.03
C LEU A 250 0.65 2.04 -7.38
N GLY A 251 0.83 2.80 -8.46
CA GLY A 251 1.11 2.26 -9.80
C GLY A 251 2.40 1.45 -9.91
N ARG A 252 3.33 1.60 -8.95
CA ARG A 252 4.56 0.77 -8.86
C ARG A 252 4.36 -0.57 -8.18
N VAL A 253 3.25 -0.80 -7.47
CA VAL A 253 3.03 -1.99 -6.64
C VAL A 253 1.74 -2.73 -6.94
N ALA A 254 0.82 -2.10 -7.66
CA ALA A 254 -0.44 -2.68 -8.07
C ALA A 254 -0.72 -2.33 -9.54
N GLU A 255 -1.39 -3.24 -10.24
CA GLU A 255 -1.96 -3.01 -11.56
C GLU A 255 -3.28 -2.24 -11.39
N ILE A 256 -3.52 -1.21 -12.20
CA ILE A 256 -4.68 -0.35 -12.10
C ILE A 256 -5.36 -0.29 -13.47
N ASP A 257 -6.56 -0.85 -13.59
CA ASP A 257 -7.30 -0.81 -14.86
C ASP A 257 -7.77 0.62 -15.15
N ARG A 258 -8.30 1.33 -14.13
CA ARG A 258 -8.91 2.65 -14.32
C ARG A 258 -8.68 3.58 -13.14
N VAL A 259 -8.35 4.84 -13.43
CA VAL A 259 -8.44 5.95 -12.47
C VAL A 259 -9.65 6.82 -12.79
N VAL A 260 -10.44 7.14 -11.76
CA VAL A 260 -11.68 7.93 -11.86
C VAL A 260 -11.45 9.28 -11.16
N LEU A 261 -11.67 10.38 -11.88
CA LEU A 261 -11.50 11.76 -11.42
C LEU A 261 -12.81 12.53 -11.59
N ALA A 262 -12.93 13.71 -10.96
CA ALA A 262 -14.08 14.59 -11.23
C ALA A 262 -14.04 15.11 -12.67
N ARG A 263 -15.23 15.24 -13.27
CA ARG A 263 -15.38 15.81 -14.63
C ARG A 263 -14.92 17.25 -14.66
N GLY A 264 -14.03 17.57 -15.60
CA GLY A 264 -13.37 18.86 -15.73
C GLY A 264 -11.98 18.90 -15.12
N ALA A 265 -11.52 17.84 -14.45
CA ALA A 265 -10.16 17.77 -13.91
C ALA A 265 -9.09 17.88 -15.00
N ASP A 266 -9.36 17.35 -16.19
CA ASP A 266 -8.46 17.44 -17.37
C ASP A 266 -8.46 18.80 -18.05
N GLU A 267 -9.40 19.66 -17.72
CA GLU A 267 -9.49 21.05 -18.21
C GLU A 267 -8.96 22.07 -17.17
N CYS A 268 -8.70 21.62 -15.94
CA CYS A 268 -8.23 22.46 -14.84
C CYS A 268 -6.74 22.85 -15.06
N SER A 269 -6.43 24.13 -14.97
CA SER A 269 -5.09 24.68 -15.17
C SER A 269 -4.26 24.75 -13.88
N GLU A 270 -4.79 24.30 -12.76
CA GLU A 270 -4.04 24.22 -11.51
C GLU A 270 -2.97 23.12 -11.60
N LYS A 271 -1.73 23.47 -11.35
CA LYS A 271 -0.59 22.57 -11.52
C LYS A 271 -0.71 21.27 -10.72
N LYS A 272 -1.32 21.30 -9.54
CA LYS A 272 -1.56 20.09 -8.73
C LYS A 272 -2.50 19.13 -9.45
N VAL A 273 -3.53 19.65 -10.13
CA VAL A 273 -4.52 18.86 -10.87
C VAL A 273 -3.93 18.33 -12.18
N GLU A 274 -3.18 19.16 -12.91
CA GLU A 274 -2.43 18.71 -14.09
C GLU A 274 -1.49 17.54 -13.76
N ASN A 275 -0.73 17.65 -12.67
CA ASN A 275 0.16 16.58 -12.20
C ASN A 275 -0.62 15.31 -11.82
N LEU A 276 -1.77 15.45 -11.16
CA LEU A 276 -2.64 14.32 -10.81
C LEU A 276 -3.14 13.59 -12.07
N VAL A 277 -3.64 14.34 -13.05
CA VAL A 277 -4.13 13.78 -14.33
C VAL A 277 -3.01 13.09 -15.11
N GLU A 278 -1.81 13.69 -15.14
CA GLU A 278 -0.64 13.10 -15.78
C GLU A 278 -0.23 11.80 -15.07
N THR A 279 -0.18 11.82 -13.74
CA THR A 279 0.10 10.61 -12.93
C THR A 279 -0.95 9.53 -13.18
N ALA A 280 -2.24 9.88 -13.17
CA ALA A 280 -3.32 8.94 -13.44
C ALA A 280 -3.18 8.25 -14.80
N ARG A 281 -2.86 9.01 -15.85
CA ARG A 281 -2.59 8.47 -17.21
C ARG A 281 -1.35 7.59 -17.28
N HIS A 282 -0.39 7.82 -16.39
CA HIS A 282 0.84 7.02 -16.36
C HIS A 282 0.68 5.68 -15.64
N VAL A 283 -0.17 5.63 -14.60
CA VAL A 283 -0.27 4.47 -13.70
C VAL A 283 -1.45 3.56 -14.00
N SER A 284 -2.35 3.93 -14.91
CA SER A 284 -3.56 3.16 -15.25
C SER A 284 -3.77 3.02 -16.74
N ASP A 285 -4.53 1.98 -17.15
CA ASP A 285 -4.89 1.74 -18.55
C ASP A 285 -5.90 2.78 -19.07
N GLU A 286 -6.76 3.29 -18.18
CA GLU A 286 -7.83 4.23 -18.52
C GLU A 286 -7.98 5.31 -17.44
N VAL A 287 -8.24 6.55 -17.86
CA VAL A 287 -8.70 7.64 -16.96
C VAL A 287 -10.11 8.02 -17.37
N SER A 288 -11.05 7.98 -16.43
CA SER A 288 -12.45 8.35 -16.65
C SER A 288 -12.85 9.50 -15.72
N TYR A 289 -13.87 10.26 -16.14
CA TYR A 289 -14.31 11.47 -15.48
C TYR A 289 -15.78 11.39 -15.12
N VAL A 290 -16.13 11.70 -13.86
CA VAL A 290 -17.47 11.53 -13.31
C VAL A 290 -18.00 12.83 -12.70
N ALA A 291 -19.34 12.98 -12.71
CA ALA A 291 -20.04 14.06 -12.05
C ALA A 291 -21.35 13.53 -11.42
N ALA A 292 -22.03 14.34 -10.63
CA ALA A 292 -23.30 13.97 -10.02
C ALA A 292 -24.29 13.48 -11.08
N GLY A 293 -24.96 12.36 -10.78
CA GLY A 293 -25.85 11.65 -11.69
C GLY A 293 -25.22 10.45 -12.39
N ASP A 294 -23.90 10.40 -12.55
CA ASP A 294 -23.22 9.23 -13.10
C ASP A 294 -23.28 8.04 -12.14
N SER A 295 -23.22 6.83 -12.69
CA SER A 295 -23.26 5.60 -11.91
C SER A 295 -22.21 4.62 -12.39
N MET A 296 -21.66 3.84 -11.48
CA MET A 296 -20.71 2.76 -11.76
C MET A 296 -21.06 1.54 -10.90
N SER A 297 -20.60 0.38 -11.32
CA SER A 297 -20.76 -0.85 -10.55
C SER A 297 -19.46 -1.64 -10.53
N LEU A 298 -19.21 -2.33 -9.41
CA LEU A 298 -18.03 -3.14 -9.24
C LEU A 298 -18.32 -4.30 -8.28
N GLY A 299 -18.29 -5.52 -8.81
CA GLY A 299 -18.60 -6.71 -8.03
C GLY A 299 -20.00 -6.65 -7.42
N THR A 300 -20.07 -6.61 -6.08
CA THR A 300 -21.32 -6.48 -5.30
C THR A 300 -21.72 -5.04 -5.02
N PHE A 301 -20.93 -4.07 -5.46
CA PHE A 301 -21.16 -2.65 -5.20
C PHE A 301 -21.76 -1.95 -6.41
N SER A 302 -22.83 -1.21 -6.20
CA SER A 302 -23.39 -0.21 -7.11
C SER A 302 -23.21 1.18 -6.51
N MET A 303 -22.72 2.13 -7.30
CA MET A 303 -22.32 3.45 -6.84
C MET A 303 -22.96 4.51 -7.69
N LYS A 304 -23.49 5.53 -7.05
CA LYS A 304 -23.97 6.74 -7.68
C LYS A 304 -23.10 7.91 -7.23
N VAL A 305 -22.59 8.68 -8.19
CA VAL A 305 -21.93 9.95 -7.89
C VAL A 305 -23.02 10.96 -7.51
N VAL A 306 -22.93 11.53 -6.32
CA VAL A 306 -23.90 12.51 -5.81
C VAL A 306 -23.31 13.93 -5.74
N TRP A 307 -22.00 14.06 -5.88
CA TRP A 307 -21.26 15.33 -5.93
C TRP A 307 -19.91 15.11 -6.63
N PRO A 308 -19.29 16.12 -7.31
CA PRO A 308 -19.84 17.44 -7.65
C PRO A 308 -20.73 17.37 -8.90
N HIS A 309 -21.62 18.36 -9.08
CA HIS A 309 -22.35 18.53 -10.35
C HIS A 309 -21.44 18.99 -11.49
N ARG A 310 -20.48 19.81 -11.16
CA ARG A 310 -19.37 20.26 -12.00
C ARG A 310 -18.22 20.67 -11.10
N LEU A 311 -17.02 20.68 -11.65
CA LEU A 311 -15.86 21.24 -10.97
C LEU A 311 -16.01 22.78 -10.94
N GLU A 312 -16.07 23.38 -9.77
CA GLU A 312 -16.28 24.82 -9.61
C GLU A 312 -15.02 25.53 -9.12
N HIS A 313 -14.09 24.80 -8.53
CA HIS A 313 -12.88 25.30 -7.91
C HIS A 313 -11.64 24.60 -8.49
N ASP A 314 -10.61 24.48 -7.70
CA ASP A 314 -9.31 23.90 -8.06
C ASP A 314 -9.21 22.39 -7.78
N TYR A 315 -10.33 21.67 -7.80
CA TYR A 315 -10.45 20.27 -7.41
C TYR A 315 -9.97 20.04 -5.96
N GLY A 316 -10.32 20.97 -5.07
CA GLY A 316 -10.09 20.89 -3.63
C GLY A 316 -11.27 20.26 -2.89
N ASN A 317 -11.33 20.49 -1.59
CA ASN A 317 -12.31 19.88 -0.68
C ASN A 317 -13.75 20.00 -1.17
N ALA A 318 -14.20 21.20 -1.57
CA ALA A 318 -15.56 21.46 -2.01
C ALA A 318 -15.95 20.71 -3.30
N ASP A 319 -14.98 20.29 -4.08
CA ASP A 319 -15.15 19.53 -5.33
C ASP A 319 -14.92 18.02 -5.16
N SER A 320 -14.84 17.53 -3.93
CA SER A 320 -14.63 16.09 -3.65
C SER A 320 -15.70 15.22 -4.29
N VAL A 321 -15.28 14.20 -5.05
CA VAL A 321 -16.20 13.18 -5.58
C VAL A 321 -16.85 12.43 -4.42
N CYS A 322 -18.15 12.59 -4.28
CA CYS A 322 -18.95 11.92 -3.26
C CYS A 322 -19.75 10.76 -3.86
N LEU A 323 -19.65 9.60 -3.23
CA LEU A 323 -20.26 8.36 -3.70
C LEU A 323 -21.31 7.83 -2.73
N ASP A 324 -22.55 7.67 -3.20
CA ASP A 324 -23.61 6.89 -2.55
C ASP A 324 -23.48 5.44 -3.04
N VAL A 325 -22.95 4.58 -2.19
CA VAL A 325 -22.60 3.19 -2.51
C VAL A 325 -23.59 2.23 -1.87
N ARG A 326 -24.10 1.31 -2.64
CA ARG A 326 -24.96 0.22 -2.18
C ARG A 326 -24.27 -1.11 -2.42
N CYS A 327 -24.30 -1.98 -1.43
CA CYS A 327 -23.77 -3.32 -1.50
C CYS A 327 -24.90 -4.35 -1.44
N ASP A 328 -24.96 -5.22 -2.45
CA ASP A 328 -25.79 -6.42 -2.51
C ASP A 328 -24.85 -7.63 -2.35
N ALA A 329 -24.63 -8.05 -1.10
CA ALA A 329 -23.59 -9.01 -0.75
C ALA A 329 -23.94 -10.43 -1.18
N ASP A 330 -25.21 -10.82 -1.13
CA ASP A 330 -25.70 -12.15 -1.51
C ASP A 330 -26.27 -12.20 -2.94
N SER A 331 -26.43 -11.03 -3.58
CA SER A 331 -26.95 -10.86 -4.93
C SER A 331 -28.40 -11.29 -5.13
N ASP A 332 -29.22 -11.01 -4.15
CA ASP A 332 -30.65 -11.21 -4.22
C ASP A 332 -31.39 -10.01 -4.89
N GLY A 333 -30.67 -8.96 -5.26
CA GLY A 333 -31.18 -7.73 -5.86
C GLY A 333 -31.55 -6.65 -4.83
N CYS A 334 -31.40 -6.93 -3.54
CA CYS A 334 -31.63 -5.98 -2.46
C CYS A 334 -30.30 -5.45 -1.92
N SER A 335 -30.28 -4.21 -1.46
CA SER A 335 -29.08 -3.66 -0.84
C SER A 335 -29.02 -4.04 0.63
N ASP A 336 -27.97 -4.75 1.03
CA ASP A 336 -27.69 -5.13 2.42
C ASP A 336 -27.04 -4.00 3.23
N CYS A 337 -26.39 -3.05 2.55
CA CYS A 337 -25.68 -1.94 3.18
C CYS A 337 -25.62 -0.74 2.25
N ARG A 338 -25.83 0.45 2.80
CA ARG A 338 -25.66 1.73 2.11
C ARG A 338 -24.58 2.57 2.76
N VAL A 339 -23.64 3.03 1.99
CA VAL A 339 -22.45 3.75 2.46
C VAL A 339 -22.32 5.08 1.73
N LEU A 340 -22.04 6.15 2.44
CA LEU A 340 -21.72 7.46 1.85
C LEU A 340 -20.23 7.77 2.05
N PHE A 341 -19.49 7.85 0.93
CA PHE A 341 -18.12 8.36 0.90
C PHE A 341 -18.17 9.82 0.48
N THR A 342 -17.67 10.70 1.32
CA THR A 342 -17.86 12.15 1.21
C THR A 342 -16.60 12.89 0.77
N GLY A 343 -15.45 12.20 0.70
CA GLY A 343 -14.16 12.90 0.61
C GLY A 343 -14.03 13.95 1.71
N ASP A 344 -13.53 15.11 1.38
CA ASP A 344 -13.35 16.21 2.33
C ASP A 344 -14.38 17.35 2.15
N LEU A 345 -15.60 16.98 1.69
CA LEU A 345 -16.70 17.92 1.64
C LEU A 345 -16.90 18.63 2.97
N GLU A 346 -17.36 19.87 2.89
CA GLU A 346 -17.78 20.66 4.04
C GLU A 346 -19.31 20.62 4.22
N SER A 347 -19.79 21.18 5.30
CA SER A 347 -21.21 21.11 5.68
C SER A 347 -22.17 21.66 4.61
N ASP A 348 -21.76 22.68 3.86
CA ASP A 348 -22.60 23.30 2.83
C ASP A 348 -22.90 22.33 1.68
N GLN A 349 -21.85 21.65 1.17
CA GLN A 349 -22.00 20.66 0.11
C GLN A 349 -22.75 19.42 0.62
N LEU A 350 -22.44 18.97 1.86
CA LEU A 350 -23.15 17.85 2.46
C LEU A 350 -24.63 18.15 2.66
N SER A 351 -24.99 19.36 3.08
CA SER A 351 -26.38 19.82 3.21
C SER A 351 -27.11 19.80 1.87
N ALA A 352 -26.45 20.24 0.78
CA ALA A 352 -27.00 20.17 -0.57
C ALA A 352 -27.31 18.72 -0.99
N ILE A 353 -26.38 17.79 -0.75
CA ILE A 353 -26.57 16.35 -1.01
C ILE A 353 -27.76 15.77 -0.22
N VAL A 354 -27.92 16.19 1.04
CA VAL A 354 -29.04 15.78 1.90
C VAL A 354 -30.36 16.36 1.38
N GLU A 355 -30.37 17.61 0.92
CA GLU A 355 -31.56 18.25 0.32
C GLU A 355 -31.97 17.56 -1.00
N GLU A 356 -31.02 17.05 -1.78
CA GLU A 356 -31.26 16.23 -2.98
C GLU A 356 -31.76 14.82 -2.67
N GLY A 357 -31.90 14.46 -1.41
CA GLY A 357 -32.60 13.25 -0.96
C GLY A 357 -31.68 12.11 -0.48
N VAL A 358 -30.39 12.32 -0.31
CA VAL A 358 -29.51 11.33 0.34
C VAL A 358 -29.79 11.34 1.84
N ARG A 359 -30.41 10.28 2.34
CA ARG A 359 -30.83 10.14 3.74
C ARG A 359 -30.75 8.69 4.18
N GLY A 360 -30.64 8.44 5.49
CA GLY A 360 -30.71 7.10 6.07
C GLY A 360 -29.63 6.18 5.48
N ILE A 361 -28.41 6.31 5.94
CA ILE A 361 -27.25 5.49 5.51
C ILE A 361 -26.79 4.58 6.63
N ASP A 362 -26.21 3.43 6.32
CA ASP A 362 -25.66 2.50 7.32
C ASP A 362 -24.26 2.93 7.75
N VAL A 363 -23.42 3.33 6.80
CA VAL A 363 -22.03 3.70 7.04
C VAL A 363 -21.73 5.08 6.45
N LEU A 364 -21.13 5.95 7.24
CA LEU A 364 -20.65 7.27 6.83
C LEU A 364 -19.11 7.30 6.88
N LYS A 365 -18.46 7.57 5.76
CA LYS A 365 -17.11 8.16 5.82
C LYS A 365 -17.29 9.62 6.24
N VAL A 366 -16.78 9.96 7.41
CA VAL A 366 -16.99 11.28 8.00
C VAL A 366 -16.21 12.34 7.21
N CYS A 367 -16.92 13.40 6.81
CA CYS A 367 -16.38 14.48 6.00
C CYS A 367 -15.13 15.09 6.61
N HIS A 368 -14.14 15.36 5.78
CA HIS A 368 -12.93 16.13 6.09
C HIS A 368 -12.28 15.68 7.42
N HIS A 369 -12.10 14.36 7.57
CA HIS A 369 -11.50 13.71 8.75
C HIS A 369 -12.14 14.07 10.10
N GLY A 370 -13.39 14.57 10.08
CA GLY A 370 -14.07 15.07 11.27
C GLY A 370 -13.72 16.52 11.62
N SER A 371 -13.37 17.36 10.65
CA SER A 371 -13.23 18.81 10.78
C SER A 371 -14.52 19.44 11.36
N ASP A 372 -14.38 20.51 12.12
CA ASP A 372 -15.54 21.28 12.62
C ASP A 372 -16.48 21.78 11.50
N PHE A 373 -15.95 21.94 10.29
CA PHE A 373 -16.68 22.39 9.11
C PHE A 373 -17.27 21.23 8.29
N GLY A 374 -16.94 19.98 8.59
CA GLY A 374 -17.32 18.82 7.76
C GLY A 374 -18.75 18.32 7.98
N LEU A 375 -19.36 18.59 9.13
CA LEU A 375 -20.69 18.04 9.48
C LEU A 375 -21.50 19.03 10.33
N ASP A 376 -22.72 19.29 9.92
CA ASP A 376 -23.72 20.02 10.68
C ASP A 376 -24.77 19.09 11.32
N GLU A 377 -25.55 19.63 12.26
CA GLU A 377 -26.55 18.87 13.01
C GLU A 377 -27.72 18.37 12.13
N ALA A 378 -28.14 19.16 11.13
CA ALA A 378 -29.24 18.80 10.24
C ALA A 378 -28.84 17.63 9.36
N SER A 379 -27.65 17.68 8.78
CA SER A 379 -27.08 16.60 7.96
C SER A 379 -26.85 15.33 8.78
N ALA A 380 -26.29 15.43 9.99
CA ALA A 380 -26.11 14.29 10.88
C ALA A 380 -27.44 13.58 11.18
N ARG A 381 -28.49 14.35 11.50
CA ARG A 381 -29.86 13.82 11.77
C ARG A 381 -30.54 13.26 10.52
N ALA A 382 -30.27 13.78 9.34
CA ALA A 382 -30.83 13.27 8.10
C ALA A 382 -30.17 11.97 7.64
N LEU A 383 -28.84 11.86 7.80
CA LEU A 383 -28.07 10.69 7.42
C LEU A 383 -28.22 9.54 8.42
N THR A 384 -28.31 9.81 9.73
CA THR A 384 -28.47 8.81 10.82
C THR A 384 -27.58 7.57 10.66
N PRO A 385 -26.25 7.72 10.50
CA PRO A 385 -25.38 6.58 10.25
C PRO A 385 -25.32 5.65 11.46
N ARG A 386 -25.37 4.35 11.22
CA ARG A 386 -25.14 3.32 12.25
C ARG A 386 -23.66 3.18 12.61
N LEU A 387 -22.79 3.40 11.61
CA LEU A 387 -21.34 3.37 11.73
C LEU A 387 -20.74 4.60 11.06
N SER A 388 -19.86 5.29 11.78
CA SER A 388 -19.09 6.43 11.28
C SER A 388 -17.60 6.09 11.25
N LEU A 389 -17.00 6.17 10.07
CA LEU A 389 -15.59 5.90 9.82
C LEU A 389 -14.84 7.22 9.72
N VAL A 390 -13.87 7.42 10.62
CA VAL A 390 -13.02 8.61 10.66
C VAL A 390 -11.58 8.20 10.34
N SER A 391 -11.14 8.50 9.14
CA SER A 391 -9.75 8.32 8.74
C SER A 391 -8.93 9.52 9.22
N VAL A 392 -8.00 9.31 10.15
CA VAL A 392 -7.27 10.40 10.81
C VAL A 392 -5.94 9.90 11.37
N GLY A 393 -4.90 10.71 11.28
CA GLY A 393 -3.58 10.38 11.78
C GLY A 393 -3.47 10.50 13.30
N LYS A 394 -2.77 9.56 13.94
CA LYS A 394 -2.55 9.52 15.40
C LYS A 394 -1.99 10.83 15.98
N ASP A 395 -1.10 11.48 15.25
CA ASP A 395 -0.43 12.70 15.68
C ASP A 395 -0.77 13.88 14.76
N ASN A 396 -2.05 13.95 14.28
CA ASN A 396 -2.46 15.01 13.38
C ASN A 396 -2.39 16.39 14.07
N ARG A 397 -1.99 17.40 13.30
CA ARG A 397 -1.82 18.78 13.80
C ARG A 397 -3.08 19.62 13.65
N TYR A 398 -4.12 19.08 13.02
CA TYR A 398 -5.35 19.79 12.70
C TYR A 398 -6.38 19.74 13.83
N GLY A 399 -6.17 18.88 14.84
CA GLY A 399 -7.12 18.67 15.92
C GLY A 399 -8.35 17.84 15.51
N HIS A 400 -8.27 17.12 14.40
CA HIS A 400 -9.34 16.22 13.95
C HIS A 400 -9.29 14.86 14.65
N PRO A 401 -10.45 14.20 14.83
CA PRO A 401 -11.79 14.75 14.69
C PRO A 401 -12.13 15.72 15.81
N SER A 402 -12.91 16.75 15.51
CA SER A 402 -13.33 17.73 16.49
C SER A 402 -14.33 17.12 17.49
N LYS A 403 -14.34 17.65 18.72
CA LYS A 403 -15.28 17.20 19.75
C LYS A 403 -16.73 17.44 19.34
N ARG A 404 -16.99 18.53 18.60
CA ARG A 404 -18.32 18.87 18.10
C ARG A 404 -18.83 17.80 17.14
N VAL A 405 -18.04 17.40 16.15
CA VAL A 405 -18.43 16.37 15.18
C VAL A 405 -18.62 15.02 15.85
N LEU A 406 -17.74 14.65 16.80
CA LEU A 406 -17.91 13.42 17.57
C LEU A 406 -19.23 13.41 18.34
N SER A 407 -19.58 14.53 19.04
CA SER A 407 -20.83 14.64 19.77
C SER A 407 -22.06 14.54 18.83
N LEU A 408 -22.02 15.19 17.65
CA LEU A 408 -23.11 15.09 16.67
C LEU A 408 -23.33 13.65 16.21
N LEU A 409 -22.26 12.87 16.00
CA LEU A 409 -22.36 11.46 15.60
C LEU A 409 -22.86 10.58 16.74
N GLU A 410 -22.40 10.82 17.97
CA GLU A 410 -22.87 10.13 19.17
C GLU A 410 -24.37 10.39 19.41
N ASP A 411 -24.83 11.62 19.22
CA ASP A 411 -26.24 12.00 19.36
C ASP A 411 -27.17 11.31 18.34
N THR A 412 -26.63 10.87 17.19
CA THR A 412 -27.37 10.01 16.24
C THR A 412 -27.37 8.54 16.61
N GLY A 413 -26.64 8.12 17.63
CA GLY A 413 -26.45 6.73 18.02
C GLY A 413 -25.42 5.99 17.17
N SER A 414 -24.58 6.69 16.41
CA SER A 414 -23.57 6.10 15.55
C SER A 414 -22.42 5.49 16.35
N VAL A 415 -21.97 4.29 15.95
CA VAL A 415 -20.70 3.73 16.42
C VAL A 415 -19.57 4.41 15.65
N ILE A 416 -18.60 5.00 16.36
CA ILE A 416 -17.51 5.75 15.74
C ILE A 416 -16.24 4.90 15.76
N MET A 417 -15.68 4.62 14.57
CA MET A 417 -14.39 3.94 14.41
C MET A 417 -13.37 4.91 13.80
N ARG A 418 -12.19 4.98 14.43
CA ARG A 418 -11.14 5.95 14.08
C ARG A 418 -9.81 5.26 13.85
N THR A 419 -9.10 5.59 12.74
CA THR A 419 -7.79 4.98 12.43
C THR A 419 -6.71 5.29 13.45
N ASP A 420 -6.70 6.48 14.06
CA ASP A 420 -5.73 6.87 15.09
C ASP A 420 -5.83 6.02 16.38
N LEU A 421 -7.01 5.49 16.69
CA LEU A 421 -7.28 4.65 17.86
C LEU A 421 -7.26 3.16 17.51
N SER A 422 -7.91 2.79 16.42
CA SER A 422 -8.22 1.41 16.05
C SER A 422 -7.26 0.82 15.00
N GLY A 423 -6.41 1.65 14.37
CA GLY A 423 -5.66 1.25 13.19
C GLY A 423 -6.59 1.02 12.01
N GLU A 424 -6.26 0.06 11.15
CA GLU A 424 -7.11 -0.35 10.04
C GLU A 424 -8.44 -0.91 10.54
N VAL A 425 -9.56 -0.51 9.90
CA VAL A 425 -10.92 -0.97 10.23
C VAL A 425 -11.53 -1.66 9.03
N SER A 426 -11.98 -2.89 9.21
CA SER A 426 -12.63 -3.71 8.18
C SER A 426 -14.10 -3.92 8.53
N CYS A 427 -14.99 -3.62 7.57
CA CYS A 427 -16.42 -3.80 7.65
C CYS A 427 -16.83 -4.90 6.65
N GLU A 428 -17.09 -6.11 7.11
CA GLU A 428 -17.63 -7.19 6.29
C GLU A 428 -19.15 -7.03 6.19
N ILE A 429 -19.66 -7.03 4.96
CA ILE A 429 -21.09 -6.87 4.66
C ILE A 429 -21.65 -8.24 4.32
N THR A 430 -22.74 -8.62 4.98
CA THR A 430 -23.48 -9.86 4.75
C THR A 430 -24.96 -9.58 4.74
N ALA A 431 -25.78 -10.47 4.19
CA ALA A 431 -27.24 -10.38 4.25
C ALA A 431 -27.80 -10.25 5.70
N SER A 432 -27.04 -10.68 6.71
CA SER A 432 -27.40 -10.55 8.13
C SER A 432 -26.94 -9.24 8.77
N GLY A 433 -26.19 -8.39 8.07
CA GLY A 433 -25.71 -7.10 8.54
C GLY A 433 -24.19 -6.91 8.45
N LEU A 434 -23.70 -5.91 9.17
CA LEU A 434 -22.31 -5.48 9.21
C LEU A 434 -21.55 -6.17 10.35
N LYS A 435 -20.37 -6.71 10.04
CA LYS A 435 -19.38 -7.13 11.03
C LYS A 435 -18.17 -6.21 10.96
N VAL A 436 -17.86 -5.54 12.06
CA VAL A 436 -16.74 -4.60 12.13
C VAL A 436 -15.60 -5.23 12.91
N ALA A 437 -14.40 -5.18 12.35
CA ALA A 437 -13.17 -5.61 12.97
C ALA A 437 -12.14 -4.51 12.88
N ALA A 438 -11.36 -4.32 13.93
CA ALA A 438 -10.29 -3.34 14.02
C ALA A 438 -8.94 -4.04 14.25
N GLN A 439 -7.88 -3.40 13.81
CA GLN A 439 -6.52 -3.95 13.93
C GLN A 439 -5.98 -3.86 15.37
N ARG A 440 -6.41 -2.86 16.15
CA ARG A 440 -5.98 -2.58 17.53
C ARG A 440 -7.13 -2.68 18.51
#